data_dd46767e12d040e864dfcadc12b36ae7
#
_entry.id   dd46767e12d040e864dfcadc12b36ae7
#
_cell.length_a   1.000
_cell.length_b   1.000
_cell.length_c   1.000
_cell.angle_alpha   90.00
_cell.angle_beta   90.00
_cell.angle_gamma   90.00
#
_symmetry.space_group_name_H-M   'P 1'
#
loop_
_entity.id
_entity.type
_entity.pdbx_description
1 polymer ?
#
loop_
_entity_poly.entity_id
_entity_poly.type
_entity_poly.pdbx_seq_one_letter_code
_entity_poly.pdbx_strand_id
1 'polypeptide(L)'
;ALTGVFYALTHLSMARATVLQYLHPVFTALLAFLFLAERPTLATLACIALSLLGLACIVSPYWIASNATPVPLWPVIAGLGGAFGSGVAYTLVRKLATTEHPSVIVLYFPMVCAPGTLLLGGADFVWPTAAGWWVLLGVGCFTQLGQLALTKAMQLDAASRVTSLSYVQIIFAAILGWLAFGEIPTKATLLGGGLILLGAMVSAWLQPRSAPAG
;
A
#
# COMPACT_ATOMS: atom_id res chain seq x y z
N ALA A 1 11.03 -2.18 5.26
CA ALA A 1 9.56 -2.11 5.14
C ALA A 1 8.94 -3.52 5.06
N LEU A 2 9.23 -4.31 4.03
CA LEU A 2 8.63 -5.64 3.83
C LEU A 2 8.76 -6.56 5.05
N THR A 3 9.96 -6.71 5.61
CA THR A 3 10.21 -7.57 6.77
C THR A 3 9.34 -7.21 7.97
N GLY A 4 9.17 -5.91 8.27
CA GLY A 4 8.32 -5.44 9.36
C GLY A 4 6.84 -5.72 9.12
N VAL A 5 6.37 -5.56 7.86
CA VAL A 5 4.99 -5.87 7.47
C VAL A 5 4.72 -7.38 7.60
N PHE A 6 5.60 -8.23 7.08
CA PHE A 6 5.45 -9.69 7.19
C PHE A 6 5.51 -10.17 8.65
N TYR A 7 6.41 -9.61 9.47
CA TYR A 7 6.46 -9.92 10.90
C TYR A 7 5.15 -9.54 11.61
N ALA A 8 4.58 -8.37 11.28
CA ALA A 8 3.28 -7.98 11.80
C ALA A 8 2.16 -8.93 11.35
N LEU A 9 2.16 -9.35 10.07
CA LEU A 9 1.17 -10.28 9.52
C LEU A 9 1.22 -11.68 10.16
N THR A 10 2.39 -12.14 10.59
CA THR A 10 2.54 -13.47 11.23
C THR A 10 2.17 -13.47 12.72
N HIS A 11 2.20 -12.30 13.39
CA HIS A 11 1.99 -12.20 14.84
C HIS A 11 0.75 -11.40 15.26
N LEU A 12 0.12 -10.68 14.33
CA LEU A 12 -1.14 -9.96 14.54
C LEU A 12 -2.25 -10.59 13.71
N SER A 13 -3.51 -10.31 14.09
CA SER A 13 -4.62 -10.63 13.18
C SER A 13 -4.46 -9.87 11.87
N MET A 14 -4.85 -10.50 10.74
CA MET A 14 -4.80 -9.88 9.41
C MET A 14 -5.37 -8.45 9.42
N ALA A 15 -6.49 -8.27 10.11
CA ALA A 15 -7.16 -6.98 10.25
C ALA A 15 -6.27 -5.91 10.89
N ARG A 16 -5.57 -6.23 11.98
CA ARG A 16 -4.67 -5.29 12.68
C ARG A 16 -3.44 -4.96 11.84
N ALA A 17 -2.81 -5.98 11.24
CA ALA A 17 -1.66 -5.79 10.37
C ALA A 17 -2.01 -4.94 9.14
N THR A 18 -3.19 -5.15 8.55
CA THR A 18 -3.70 -4.38 7.41
C THR A 18 -3.88 -2.90 7.77
N VAL A 19 -4.49 -2.59 8.91
CA VAL A 19 -4.65 -1.17 9.35
C VAL A 19 -3.29 -0.50 9.50
N LEU A 20 -2.33 -1.17 10.13
CA LEU A 20 -0.98 -0.64 10.30
C LEU A 20 -0.31 -0.36 8.95
N GLN A 21 -0.42 -1.29 8.01
CA GLN A 21 0.16 -1.14 6.68
C GLN A 21 -0.46 0.03 5.91
N TYR A 22 -1.78 0.21 6.00
CA TYR A 22 -2.48 1.30 5.31
C TYR A 22 -2.27 2.69 5.94
N LEU A 23 -1.42 2.82 6.96
CA LEU A 23 -0.92 4.12 7.41
C LEU A 23 0.19 4.69 6.51
N HIS A 24 0.75 3.91 5.57
CA HIS A 24 1.83 4.38 4.69
C HIS A 24 1.49 5.66 3.90
N PRO A 25 0.24 5.95 3.42
CA PRO A 25 -0.01 7.21 2.73
C PRO A 25 0.07 8.43 3.65
N VAL A 26 -0.26 8.25 4.95
CA VAL A 26 -0.10 9.31 5.96
C VAL A 26 1.38 9.65 6.12
N PHE A 27 2.22 8.62 6.28
CA PHE A 27 3.67 8.79 6.36
C PHE A 27 4.26 9.38 5.08
N THR A 28 3.80 8.93 3.91
CA THR A 28 4.23 9.50 2.62
C THR A 28 3.87 10.97 2.51
N ALA A 29 2.64 11.36 2.89
CA ALA A 29 2.22 12.77 2.86
C ALA A 29 3.08 13.64 3.80
N LEU A 30 3.38 13.14 5.00
CA LEU A 30 4.24 13.83 5.96
C LEU A 30 5.67 13.97 5.43
N LEU A 31 6.26 12.89 4.92
CA LEU A 31 7.64 12.89 4.42
C LEU A 31 7.78 13.70 3.13
N ALA A 32 6.79 13.66 2.23
CA ALA A 32 6.77 14.50 1.04
C ALA A 32 6.68 15.98 1.40
N PHE A 33 5.90 16.34 2.42
CA PHE A 33 5.87 17.71 2.94
C PHE A 33 7.22 18.13 3.51
N LEU A 34 7.89 17.28 4.30
CA LEU A 34 9.15 17.61 4.97
C LEU A 34 10.34 17.64 4.00
N PHE A 35 10.44 16.69 3.07
CA PHE A 35 11.63 16.48 2.24
C PHE A 35 11.50 16.99 0.80
N LEU A 36 10.29 17.02 0.26
CA LEU A 36 10.05 17.50 -1.11
C LEU A 36 9.36 18.87 -1.16
N ALA A 37 9.04 19.45 0.01
CA ALA A 37 8.24 20.68 0.11
C ALA A 37 6.87 20.59 -0.60
N GLU A 38 6.37 19.38 -0.86
CA GLU A 38 5.06 19.12 -1.43
C GLU A 38 3.99 19.32 -0.36
N ARG A 39 3.18 20.37 -0.47
CA ARG A 39 2.09 20.61 0.49
C ARG A 39 0.88 19.77 0.12
N PRO A 40 0.44 18.81 0.99
CA PRO A 40 -0.77 18.08 0.74
C PRO A 40 -1.96 19.05 0.72
N THR A 41 -2.80 18.93 -0.31
CA THR A 41 -4.00 19.74 -0.41
C THR A 41 -5.07 19.28 0.57
N LEU A 42 -6.04 20.14 0.89
CA LEU A 42 -7.20 19.76 1.70
C LEU A 42 -7.94 18.56 1.11
N ALA A 43 -8.01 18.46 -0.22
CA ALA A 43 -8.60 17.31 -0.89
C ALA A 43 -7.83 16.01 -0.65
N THR A 44 -6.49 16.06 -0.65
CA THR A 44 -5.63 14.91 -0.31
C THR A 44 -5.82 14.50 1.16
N LEU A 45 -5.85 15.46 2.07
CA LEU A 45 -6.10 15.18 3.50
C LEU A 45 -7.49 14.59 3.74
N ALA A 46 -8.51 15.12 3.07
CA ALA A 46 -9.87 14.57 3.11
C ALA A 46 -9.93 13.14 2.56
N CYS A 47 -9.23 12.87 1.44
CA CYS A 47 -9.11 11.51 0.88
C CYS A 47 -8.48 10.55 1.89
N ILE A 48 -7.36 10.93 2.51
CA ILE A 48 -6.70 10.11 3.54
C ILE A 48 -7.64 9.87 4.72
N ALA A 49 -8.29 10.92 5.24
CA ALA A 49 -9.19 10.79 6.39
C ALA A 49 -10.40 9.90 6.07
N LEU A 50 -11.09 10.12 4.95
CA LEU A 50 -12.22 9.30 4.52
C LEU A 50 -11.81 7.85 4.27
N SER A 51 -10.63 7.62 3.68
CA SER A 51 -10.12 6.28 3.41
C SER A 51 -9.74 5.54 4.69
N LEU A 52 -9.16 6.22 5.68
CA LEU A 52 -8.88 5.65 7.00
C LEU A 52 -10.17 5.31 7.76
N LEU A 53 -11.19 6.18 7.69
CA LEU A 53 -12.51 5.89 8.25
C LEU A 53 -13.16 4.69 7.55
N GLY A 54 -13.10 4.63 6.23
CA GLY A 54 -13.60 3.50 5.45
C GLY A 54 -12.89 2.20 5.81
N LEU A 55 -11.56 2.23 5.94
CA LEU A 55 -10.78 1.09 6.40
C LEU A 55 -11.17 0.67 7.83
N ALA A 56 -11.33 1.61 8.74
CA ALA A 56 -11.77 1.33 10.10
C ALA A 56 -13.17 0.66 10.13
N CYS A 57 -14.10 1.10 9.28
CA CYS A 57 -15.41 0.45 9.13
C CYS A 57 -15.29 -0.99 8.64
N ILE A 58 -14.42 -1.26 7.64
CA ILE A 58 -14.21 -2.61 7.08
C ILE A 58 -13.63 -3.55 8.14
N VAL A 59 -12.70 -3.04 8.95
CA VAL A 59 -11.93 -3.84 9.92
C VAL A 59 -12.66 -3.96 11.27
N SER A 60 -13.60 -3.06 11.59
CA SER A 60 -14.27 -3.02 12.91
C SER A 60 -14.90 -4.35 13.35
N PRO A 61 -15.59 -5.14 12.50
CA PRO A 61 -16.17 -6.41 12.92
C PRO A 61 -15.10 -7.41 13.39
N TYR A 62 -13.96 -7.44 12.70
CA TYR A 62 -12.84 -8.32 13.04
C TYR A 62 -12.09 -7.84 14.29
N TRP A 63 -12.09 -6.54 14.54
CA TRP A 63 -11.45 -5.94 15.71
C TRP A 63 -12.23 -6.24 16.98
N ILE A 64 -13.55 -6.12 16.94
CA ILE A 64 -14.42 -6.44 18.05
C ILE A 64 -14.30 -7.93 18.41
N ALA A 65 -14.25 -8.82 17.43
CA ALA A 65 -14.08 -10.25 17.64
C ALA A 65 -12.69 -10.65 18.21
N SER A 66 -11.65 -9.84 17.96
CA SER A 66 -10.25 -10.14 18.36
C SER A 66 -9.80 -9.43 19.64
N ASN A 67 -10.64 -8.60 20.27
CA ASN A 67 -10.27 -7.83 21.47
C ASN A 67 -10.05 -8.69 22.75
N ALA A 68 -10.28 -9.99 22.69
CA ALA A 68 -10.04 -10.91 23.81
C ALA A 68 -8.55 -11.24 24.03
N THR A 69 -7.65 -10.91 23.10
CA THR A 69 -6.21 -11.20 23.23
C THR A 69 -5.38 -9.92 23.38
N PRO A 70 -4.45 -9.87 24.36
CA PRO A 70 -3.53 -8.74 24.49
C PRO A 70 -2.72 -8.57 23.21
N VAL A 71 -2.57 -7.32 22.76
CA VAL A 71 -1.84 -7.00 21.53
C VAL A 71 -0.35 -6.95 21.86
N PRO A 72 0.47 -7.83 21.30
CA PRO A 72 1.90 -7.81 21.54
C PRO A 72 2.52 -6.54 20.93
N LEU A 73 3.33 -5.83 21.71
CA LEU A 73 3.89 -4.51 21.35
C LEU A 73 4.85 -4.59 20.15
N TRP A 74 5.72 -5.58 20.11
CA TRP A 74 6.74 -5.71 19.08
C TRP A 74 6.20 -5.85 17.65
N PRO A 75 5.19 -6.69 17.36
CA PRO A 75 4.55 -6.73 16.04
C PRO A 75 3.88 -5.42 15.63
N VAL A 76 3.34 -4.64 16.58
CA VAL A 76 2.77 -3.31 16.28
C VAL A 76 3.87 -2.34 15.89
N ILE A 77 4.98 -2.29 16.63
CA ILE A 77 6.14 -1.45 16.30
C ILE A 77 6.71 -1.86 14.93
N ALA A 78 6.84 -3.16 14.67
CA ALA A 78 7.32 -3.67 13.39
C ALA A 78 6.38 -3.29 12.22
N GLY A 79 5.06 -3.38 12.41
CA GLY A 79 4.07 -2.96 11.43
C GLY A 79 4.11 -1.46 11.13
N LEU A 80 4.18 -0.63 12.18
CA LEU A 80 4.35 0.82 12.03
C LEU A 80 5.67 1.18 11.34
N GLY A 81 6.77 0.52 11.73
CA GLY A 81 8.07 0.66 11.09
C GLY A 81 8.03 0.25 9.60
N GLY A 82 7.28 -0.79 9.28
CA GLY A 82 7.01 -1.21 7.90
C GLY A 82 6.24 -0.16 7.10
N ALA A 83 5.18 0.41 7.67
CA ALA A 83 4.39 1.47 7.05
C ALA A 83 5.21 2.76 6.86
N PHE A 84 5.98 3.15 7.87
CA PHE A 84 6.92 4.28 7.78
C PHE A 84 7.97 4.06 6.69
N GLY A 85 8.60 2.88 6.67
CA GLY A 85 9.59 2.50 5.65
C GLY A 85 8.99 2.48 4.23
N SER A 86 7.72 2.13 4.07
CA SER A 86 7.00 2.26 2.80
C SER A 86 6.80 3.73 2.43
N GLY A 87 6.45 4.58 3.39
CA GLY A 87 6.37 6.03 3.20
C GLY A 87 7.70 6.64 2.72
N VAL A 88 8.81 6.25 3.34
CA VAL A 88 10.16 6.63 2.90
C VAL A 88 10.42 6.18 1.48
N ALA A 89 10.13 4.91 1.16
CA ALA A 89 10.34 4.36 -0.17
C ALA A 89 9.55 5.13 -1.24
N TYR A 90 8.28 5.43 -1.02
CA TYR A 90 7.46 6.19 -1.96
C TYR A 90 7.94 7.64 -2.12
N THR A 91 8.40 8.27 -1.04
CA THR A 91 8.99 9.62 -1.11
C THR A 91 10.29 9.61 -1.92
N LEU A 92 11.14 8.59 -1.75
CA LEU A 92 12.35 8.43 -2.56
C LEU A 92 12.04 8.13 -4.02
N VAL A 93 11.06 7.25 -4.30
CA VAL A 93 10.59 6.99 -5.67
C VAL A 93 10.11 8.28 -6.33
N ARG A 94 9.34 9.11 -5.62
CA ARG A 94 8.90 10.41 -6.13
C ARG A 94 10.09 11.32 -6.46
N LYS A 95 11.08 11.40 -5.58
CA LYS A 95 12.28 12.20 -5.81
C LYS A 95 13.07 11.72 -7.01
N LEU A 96 13.27 10.41 -7.14
CA LEU A 96 13.98 9.80 -8.28
C LEU A 96 13.19 9.89 -9.59
N ALA A 97 11.87 9.83 -9.52
CA ALA A 97 10.98 9.91 -10.69
C ALA A 97 11.10 11.25 -11.45
N THR A 98 11.65 12.30 -10.84
CA THR A 98 11.91 13.58 -11.50
C THR A 98 13.18 13.59 -12.35
N THR A 99 14.11 12.66 -12.11
CA THR A 99 15.43 12.61 -12.76
C THR A 99 15.66 11.32 -13.57
N GLU A 100 15.01 10.22 -13.18
CA GLU A 100 15.27 8.90 -13.72
C GLU A 100 14.06 8.33 -14.48
N HIS A 101 14.33 7.46 -15.45
CA HIS A 101 13.27 6.77 -16.17
C HIS A 101 12.55 5.75 -15.25
N PRO A 102 11.22 5.61 -15.32
CA PRO A 102 10.46 4.70 -14.44
C PRO A 102 10.98 3.26 -14.44
N SER A 103 11.39 2.75 -15.59
CA SER A 103 11.90 1.38 -15.71
C SER A 103 13.20 1.16 -14.92
N VAL A 104 14.05 2.19 -14.82
CA VAL A 104 15.30 2.14 -14.06
C VAL A 104 14.97 2.06 -12.56
N ILE A 105 14.09 2.93 -12.07
CA ILE A 105 13.67 2.96 -10.67
C ILE A 105 13.09 1.60 -10.24
N VAL A 106 12.19 1.06 -11.08
CA VAL A 106 11.51 -0.22 -10.79
C VAL A 106 12.49 -1.40 -10.84
N LEU A 107 13.52 -1.36 -11.69
CA LEU A 107 14.52 -2.44 -11.82
C LEU A 107 15.45 -2.51 -10.59
N TYR A 108 15.83 -1.39 -10.00
CA TYR A 108 16.70 -1.37 -8.83
C TYR A 108 16.12 -2.14 -7.63
N PHE A 109 14.81 -2.09 -7.43
CA PHE A 109 14.17 -2.75 -6.30
C PHE A 109 14.41 -4.28 -6.29
N PRO A 110 14.06 -5.05 -7.34
CA PRO A 110 14.33 -6.48 -7.38
C PRO A 110 15.83 -6.80 -7.41
N MET A 111 16.68 -5.97 -8.03
CA MET A 111 18.13 -6.18 -8.05
C MET A 111 18.75 -6.18 -6.64
N VAL A 112 18.22 -5.37 -5.73
CA VAL A 112 18.70 -5.32 -4.34
C VAL A 112 17.99 -6.35 -3.47
N CYS A 113 16.69 -6.54 -3.66
CA CYS A 113 15.90 -7.45 -2.82
C CYS A 113 16.17 -8.92 -3.13
N ALA A 114 16.39 -9.31 -4.38
CA ALA A 114 16.59 -10.71 -4.75
C ALA A 114 17.83 -11.34 -4.09
N PRO A 115 19.04 -10.75 -4.15
CA PRO A 115 20.19 -11.30 -3.43
C PRO A 115 19.99 -11.26 -1.90
N GLY A 116 19.36 -10.20 -1.38
CA GLY A 116 19.05 -10.11 0.05
C GLY A 116 18.13 -11.21 0.56
N THR A 117 17.08 -11.54 -0.19
CA THR A 117 16.16 -12.64 0.17
C THR A 117 16.80 -14.01 0.01
N LEU A 118 17.67 -14.21 -0.98
CA LEU A 118 18.43 -15.45 -1.14
C LEU A 118 19.39 -15.69 0.02
N LEU A 119 20.06 -14.65 0.50
CA LEU A 119 20.98 -14.75 1.64
C LEU A 119 20.24 -15.03 2.97
N LEU A 120 19.04 -14.47 3.16
CA LEU A 120 18.26 -14.62 4.38
C LEU A 120 17.43 -15.91 4.41
N GLY A 121 16.96 -16.37 3.24
CA GLY A 121 16.07 -17.54 3.10
C GLY A 121 16.77 -18.86 2.76
N GLY A 122 18.09 -18.86 2.64
CA GLY A 122 18.85 -19.93 1.98
C GLY A 122 18.72 -21.36 2.54
N ALA A 123 18.34 -21.53 3.81
CA ALA A 123 18.19 -22.87 4.41
C ALA A 123 16.77 -23.45 4.29
N ASP A 124 15.75 -22.59 4.18
CA ASP A 124 14.32 -22.96 4.17
C ASP A 124 13.67 -22.81 2.78
N PHE A 125 14.49 -22.76 1.72
CA PHE A 125 14.00 -22.55 0.37
C PHE A 125 13.28 -23.81 -0.16
N VAL A 126 11.96 -23.68 -0.35
CA VAL A 126 11.13 -24.74 -0.94
C VAL A 126 10.95 -24.46 -2.43
N TRP A 127 11.36 -25.43 -3.28
CA TRP A 127 11.18 -25.32 -4.73
C TRP A 127 9.68 -25.37 -5.08
N PRO A 128 9.16 -24.38 -5.83
CA PRO A 128 7.77 -24.39 -6.26
C PRO A 128 7.48 -25.55 -7.22
N THR A 129 6.24 -26.05 -7.18
CA THR A 129 5.74 -26.99 -8.19
C THR A 129 5.65 -26.31 -9.57
N ALA A 130 5.51 -27.05 -10.66
CA ALA A 130 5.32 -26.50 -12.00
C ALA A 130 4.12 -25.52 -12.06
N ALA A 131 3.00 -25.85 -11.42
CA ALA A 131 1.86 -24.93 -11.29
C ALA A 131 2.21 -23.69 -10.47
N GLY A 132 2.98 -23.85 -9.38
CA GLY A 132 3.47 -22.74 -8.55
C GLY A 132 4.31 -21.73 -9.35
N TRP A 133 5.12 -22.19 -10.28
CA TRP A 133 5.92 -21.31 -11.14
C TRP A 133 5.05 -20.41 -12.01
N TRP A 134 3.95 -20.92 -12.59
CA TRP A 134 3.03 -20.10 -13.38
C TRP A 134 2.35 -19.04 -12.54
N VAL A 135 1.96 -19.37 -11.31
CA VAL A 135 1.37 -18.41 -10.37
C VAL A 135 2.38 -17.33 -10.00
N LEU A 136 3.63 -17.72 -9.68
CA LEU A 136 4.69 -16.78 -9.33
C LEU A 136 5.05 -15.84 -10.49
N LEU A 137 5.11 -16.35 -11.73
CA LEU A 137 5.30 -15.54 -12.92
C LEU A 137 4.16 -14.53 -13.10
N GLY A 138 2.91 -14.97 -12.91
CA GLY A 138 1.75 -14.08 -12.94
C GLY A 138 1.85 -12.97 -11.90
N VAL A 139 2.13 -13.31 -10.64
CA VAL A 139 2.34 -12.35 -9.55
C VAL A 139 3.46 -11.38 -9.89
N GLY A 140 4.60 -11.88 -10.39
CA GLY A 140 5.74 -11.05 -10.80
C GLY A 140 5.38 -10.05 -11.90
N CYS A 141 4.72 -10.51 -12.96
CA CYS A 141 4.28 -9.65 -14.07
C CYS A 141 3.31 -8.55 -13.63
N PHE A 142 2.25 -8.92 -12.89
CA PHE A 142 1.28 -7.94 -12.40
C PHE A 142 1.90 -6.95 -11.39
N THR A 143 2.80 -7.41 -10.54
CA THR A 143 3.53 -6.55 -9.60
C THR A 143 4.40 -5.55 -10.36
N GLN A 144 5.15 -5.98 -11.38
CA GLN A 144 5.99 -5.09 -12.20
C GLN A 144 5.16 -4.06 -12.96
N LEU A 145 4.03 -4.46 -13.56
CA LEU A 145 3.12 -3.52 -14.21
C LEU A 145 2.57 -2.49 -13.22
N GLY A 146 2.18 -2.94 -12.03
CA GLY A 146 1.71 -2.05 -10.96
C GLY A 146 2.79 -1.06 -10.51
N GLN A 147 4.03 -1.52 -10.32
CA GLN A 147 5.16 -0.66 -9.94
C GLN A 147 5.51 0.36 -11.02
N LEU A 148 5.48 -0.03 -12.31
CA LEU A 148 5.68 0.89 -13.42
C LEU A 148 4.57 1.95 -13.48
N ALA A 149 3.31 1.55 -13.32
CA ALA A 149 2.18 2.47 -13.29
C ALA A 149 2.26 3.45 -12.11
N LEU A 150 2.60 2.95 -10.91
CA LEU A 150 2.81 3.76 -9.71
C LEU A 150 3.95 4.77 -9.90
N THR A 151 5.09 4.33 -10.42
CA THR A 151 6.25 5.20 -10.65
C THR A 151 5.94 6.28 -11.69
N LYS A 152 5.22 5.94 -12.77
CA LYS A 152 4.72 6.92 -13.74
C LYS A 152 3.72 7.90 -13.12
N ALA A 153 2.82 7.43 -12.27
CA ALA A 153 1.90 8.32 -11.56
C ALA A 153 2.67 9.31 -10.66
N MET A 154 3.73 8.85 -10.01
CA MET A 154 4.60 9.70 -9.19
C MET A 154 5.48 10.66 -10.00
N GLN A 155 5.65 10.47 -11.32
CA GLN A 155 6.23 11.48 -12.19
C GLN A 155 5.27 12.63 -12.49
N LEU A 156 3.98 12.31 -12.58
CA LEU A 156 2.93 13.22 -13.03
C LEU A 156 2.29 14.01 -11.88
N ASP A 157 2.34 13.48 -10.65
CA ASP A 157 1.61 14.08 -9.52
C ASP A 157 2.38 13.90 -8.19
N ALA A 158 1.97 14.68 -7.18
CA ALA A 158 2.56 14.65 -5.84
C ALA A 158 2.46 13.26 -5.17
N ALA A 159 3.50 12.86 -4.43
CA ALA A 159 3.56 11.55 -3.77
C ALA A 159 2.38 11.33 -2.82
N SER A 160 1.99 12.36 -2.06
CA SER A 160 0.86 12.29 -1.13
C SER A 160 -0.47 11.99 -1.83
N ARG A 161 -0.68 12.52 -3.04
CA ARG A 161 -1.90 12.28 -3.82
C ARG A 161 -1.90 10.89 -4.43
N VAL A 162 -0.81 10.48 -5.06
CA VAL A 162 -0.69 9.15 -5.67
C VAL A 162 -0.89 8.05 -4.63
N THR A 163 -0.24 8.18 -3.46
CA THR A 163 -0.38 7.18 -2.39
C THR A 163 -1.74 7.20 -1.71
N SER A 164 -2.41 8.36 -1.63
CA SER A 164 -3.79 8.40 -1.09
C SER A 164 -4.80 7.67 -1.98
N LEU A 165 -4.59 7.68 -3.30
CA LEU A 165 -5.43 6.93 -4.24
C LEU A 165 -5.20 5.41 -4.15
N SER A 166 -4.08 4.96 -3.59
CA SER A 166 -3.82 3.52 -3.43
C SER A 166 -4.79 2.81 -2.47
N TYR A 167 -5.55 3.56 -1.63
CA TYR A 167 -6.64 2.97 -0.85
C TYR A 167 -7.72 2.29 -1.71
N VAL A 168 -7.88 2.71 -2.97
CA VAL A 168 -8.83 2.08 -3.92
C VAL A 168 -8.51 0.58 -4.15
N GLN A 169 -7.26 0.15 -3.95
CA GLN A 169 -6.89 -1.28 -4.02
C GLN A 169 -7.71 -2.16 -3.06
N ILE A 170 -8.20 -1.61 -1.93
CA ILE A 170 -9.04 -2.36 -0.97
C ILE A 170 -10.35 -2.79 -1.64
N ILE A 171 -10.90 -1.94 -2.50
CA ILE A 171 -12.13 -2.23 -3.23
C ILE A 171 -11.89 -3.33 -4.27
N PHE A 172 -10.77 -3.24 -5.01
CA PHE A 172 -10.38 -4.30 -5.93
C PHE A 172 -10.13 -5.62 -5.21
N ALA A 173 -9.49 -5.59 -4.03
CA ALA A 173 -9.29 -6.78 -3.21
C ALA A 173 -10.62 -7.41 -2.78
N ALA A 174 -11.61 -6.60 -2.37
CA ALA A 174 -12.94 -7.10 -2.00
C ALA A 174 -13.68 -7.70 -3.20
N ILE A 175 -13.61 -7.08 -4.38
CA ILE A 175 -14.22 -7.60 -5.62
C ILE A 175 -13.57 -8.91 -6.03
N LEU A 176 -12.23 -8.98 -6.03
CA LEU A 176 -11.49 -10.18 -6.39
C LEU A 176 -11.70 -11.30 -5.38
N GLY A 177 -11.79 -10.99 -4.07
CA GLY A 177 -12.14 -11.94 -3.01
C GLY A 177 -13.51 -12.56 -3.25
N TRP A 178 -14.50 -11.74 -3.64
CA TRP A 178 -15.82 -12.23 -3.99
C TRP A 178 -15.79 -13.11 -5.25
N LEU A 179 -15.16 -12.66 -6.34
CA LEU A 179 -15.15 -13.38 -7.61
C LEU A 179 -14.31 -14.68 -7.57
N ALA A 180 -13.14 -14.66 -6.92
CA ALA A 180 -12.21 -15.78 -6.92
C ALA A 180 -12.46 -16.77 -5.78
N PHE A 181 -12.91 -16.30 -4.61
CA PHE A 181 -13.05 -17.11 -3.40
C PHE A 181 -14.51 -17.20 -2.91
N GLY A 182 -15.46 -16.54 -3.56
CA GLY A 182 -16.87 -16.53 -3.15
C GLY A 182 -17.12 -15.77 -1.84
N GLU A 183 -16.19 -14.91 -1.41
CA GLU A 183 -16.32 -14.11 -0.19
C GLU A 183 -17.35 -12.99 -0.40
N ILE A 184 -18.54 -13.13 0.17
CA ILE A 184 -19.60 -12.12 0.06
C ILE A 184 -19.21 -10.87 0.85
N PRO A 185 -19.11 -9.68 0.21
CA PRO A 185 -18.81 -8.44 0.93
C PRO A 185 -19.85 -8.14 2.01
N THR A 186 -19.38 -7.90 3.22
CA THR A 186 -20.25 -7.54 4.35
C THR A 186 -20.79 -6.12 4.18
N LYS A 187 -21.84 -5.75 4.95
CA LYS A 187 -22.35 -4.37 4.99
C LYS A 187 -21.24 -3.38 5.37
N ALA A 188 -20.35 -3.76 6.27
CA ALA A 188 -19.19 -2.96 6.68
C ALA A 188 -18.21 -2.77 5.50
N THR A 189 -17.98 -3.79 4.69
CA THR A 189 -17.15 -3.72 3.48
C THR A 189 -17.75 -2.77 2.44
N LEU A 190 -19.07 -2.80 2.24
CA LEU A 190 -19.76 -1.90 1.30
C LEU A 190 -19.72 -0.45 1.77
N LEU A 191 -20.01 -0.20 3.05
CA LEU A 191 -19.96 1.16 3.62
C LEU A 191 -18.54 1.73 3.62
N GLY A 192 -17.59 0.94 4.08
CA GLY A 192 -16.18 1.37 4.10
C GLY A 192 -15.60 1.58 2.70
N GLY A 193 -15.93 0.69 1.74
CA GLY A 193 -15.57 0.85 0.33
C GLY A 193 -16.19 2.12 -0.28
N GLY A 194 -17.45 2.42 0.06
CA GLY A 194 -18.11 3.67 -0.35
C GLY A 194 -17.38 4.93 0.17
N LEU A 195 -16.95 4.94 1.43
CA LEU A 195 -16.16 6.04 1.99
C LEU A 195 -14.81 6.21 1.29
N ILE A 196 -14.13 5.12 0.98
CA ILE A 196 -12.86 5.14 0.23
C ILE A 196 -13.07 5.72 -1.17
N LEU A 197 -14.12 5.28 -1.88
CA LEU A 197 -14.46 5.83 -3.21
C LEU A 197 -14.79 7.33 -3.14
N LEU A 198 -15.58 7.75 -2.16
CA LEU A 198 -15.88 9.16 -1.95
C LEU A 198 -14.61 9.98 -1.73
N GLY A 199 -13.70 9.49 -0.88
CA GLY A 199 -12.40 10.13 -0.64
C GLY A 199 -11.57 10.25 -1.93
N ALA A 200 -11.50 9.19 -2.73
CA ALA A 200 -10.79 9.18 -4.00
C ALA A 200 -11.43 10.15 -5.02
N MET A 201 -12.75 10.17 -5.11
CA MET A 201 -13.49 11.11 -5.98
C MET A 201 -13.27 12.57 -5.56
N VAL A 202 -13.35 12.88 -4.27
CA VAL A 202 -13.07 14.22 -3.74
C VAL A 202 -11.66 14.65 -4.11
N SER A 203 -10.67 13.76 -3.93
CA SER A 203 -9.29 14.04 -4.33
C SER A 203 -9.14 14.26 -5.84
N ALA A 204 -9.84 13.50 -6.66
CA ALA A 204 -9.77 13.62 -8.11
C ALA A 204 -10.45 14.90 -8.65
N TRP A 205 -11.56 15.32 -8.04
CA TRP A 205 -12.39 16.43 -8.53
C TRP A 205 -11.91 17.80 -8.05
N LEU A 206 -11.47 17.90 -6.80
CA LEU A 206 -11.10 19.19 -6.19
C LEU A 206 -9.67 19.65 -6.50
N GLN A 207 -8.87 18.81 -7.19
CA GLN A 207 -7.51 19.21 -7.54
C GLN A 207 -7.41 19.53 -9.03
N PRO A 208 -6.98 20.73 -9.40
CA PRO A 208 -6.65 21.04 -10.79
C PRO A 208 -5.53 20.10 -11.24
N ARG A 209 -5.66 19.52 -12.44
CA ARG A 209 -4.58 18.76 -13.07
C ARG A 209 -3.35 19.65 -13.12
N SER A 210 -2.27 19.23 -12.48
CA SER A 210 -0.98 19.88 -12.65
C SER A 210 -0.67 19.87 -14.13
N ALA A 211 -0.44 21.03 -14.73
CA ALA A 211 0.01 21.11 -16.11
C ALA A 211 1.33 20.31 -16.21
N PRO A 212 1.54 19.51 -17.28
CA PRO A 212 2.80 18.84 -17.47
C PRO A 212 3.90 19.90 -17.48
N ALA A 213 4.92 19.72 -16.67
CA ALA A 213 6.13 20.53 -16.73
C ALA A 213 6.72 20.30 -18.12
N GLY A 214 6.68 21.34 -18.95
CA GLY A 214 7.24 21.39 -20.30
C GLY A 214 8.76 21.28 -20.27
#